data_255e57e462ec964ed15762865e02276f
#
_entry.id   255e57e462ec964ed15762865e02276f
#
_cell.length_a   1.000
_cell.length_b   1.000
_cell.length_c   1.000
_cell.angle_alpha   90.00
_cell.angle_beta   90.00
_cell.angle_gamma   90.00
#
_symmetry.space_group_name_H-M   'P 1'
#
loop_
_entity.id
_entity.type
_entity.pdbx_description
1 polymer ?
#
loop_
_entity_poly.entity_id
_entity_poly.type
_entity_poly.pdbx_seq_one_letter_code
_entity_poly.pdbx_strand_id
1 'polypeptide(L)'
;APKASFVIHAGDLVDSAHKDNEWAQWFKAGGFIHSQWTAIPVVGNHEFQRFDGYEGTLPRRLSIQWRPQFNLPIEQSLDSRLHETVYTVKYQDILILVLNSTGHLEKQTEYITEKLSNSSAKWKIVTNHHSVFSPAEGRDFEYARKVWKPLFEKYGVDLVLNGHDHTYAR
;
A
#
# COMPACT_ATOMS: atom_id res chain seq x y z
N ALA A 1 12.41 -4.18 -25.39
CA ALA A 1 12.04 -4.41 -24.00
C ALA A 1 10.53 -4.62 -23.90
N PRO A 2 10.03 -5.50 -23.04
CA PRO A 2 8.60 -5.61 -22.81
C PRO A 2 8.06 -4.27 -22.32
N LYS A 3 6.86 -3.88 -22.80
CA LYS A 3 6.19 -2.66 -22.33
C LYS A 3 5.61 -2.93 -20.95
N ALA A 4 5.84 -2.02 -20.00
CA ALA A 4 5.14 -2.06 -18.73
C ALA A 4 3.64 -1.86 -18.94
N SER A 5 2.81 -2.54 -18.14
CA SER A 5 1.35 -2.41 -18.18
C SER A 5 0.80 -1.56 -17.04
N PHE A 6 1.51 -1.52 -15.94
CA PHE A 6 1.19 -0.74 -14.74
C PHE A 6 2.46 -0.47 -13.92
N VAL A 7 2.37 0.42 -12.95
CA VAL A 7 3.43 0.73 -11.99
C VAL A 7 2.87 0.57 -10.58
N ILE A 8 3.55 -0.19 -9.72
CA ILE A 8 3.24 -0.26 -8.29
C ILE A 8 4.13 0.75 -7.56
N HIS A 9 3.52 1.63 -6.79
CA HIS A 9 4.20 2.59 -5.92
C HIS A 9 4.06 2.12 -4.47
N ALA A 10 5.15 1.72 -3.85
CA ALA A 10 5.16 1.06 -2.54
C ALA A 10 5.01 2.01 -1.33
N GLY A 11 4.29 3.10 -1.48
CA GLY A 11 3.99 4.08 -0.43
C GLY A 11 5.02 5.21 -0.32
N ASP A 12 4.71 6.20 0.53
CA ASP A 12 5.49 7.43 0.70
C ASP A 12 5.74 8.12 -0.66
N LEU A 13 4.65 8.39 -1.40
CA LEU A 13 4.70 9.01 -2.72
C LEU A 13 5.18 10.46 -2.63
N VAL A 14 4.88 11.10 -1.51
CA VAL A 14 5.25 12.47 -1.16
C VAL A 14 5.76 12.50 0.28
N ASP A 15 6.54 13.51 0.65
CA ASP A 15 7.04 13.66 2.01
C ASP A 15 5.95 14.10 2.99
N SER A 16 5.05 14.94 2.54
CA SER A 16 3.96 15.48 3.39
C SER A 16 2.66 15.55 2.60
N ALA A 17 1.86 14.51 2.67
CA ALA A 17 0.65 14.34 1.85
C ALA A 17 -0.46 15.38 2.04
N HIS A 18 -0.34 16.30 3.01
CA HIS A 18 -1.24 17.44 3.17
C HIS A 18 -0.82 18.68 2.38
N LYS A 19 0.36 18.66 1.78
CA LYS A 19 0.87 19.75 0.98
C LYS A 19 0.57 19.50 -0.49
N ASP A 20 -0.36 20.24 -1.03
CA ASP A 20 -0.80 20.12 -2.42
C ASP A 20 0.33 20.31 -3.44
N ASN A 21 1.28 21.19 -3.14
CA ASN A 21 2.43 21.41 -3.99
C ASN A 21 3.35 20.19 -4.14
N GLU A 22 3.42 19.30 -3.13
CA GLU A 22 4.21 18.07 -3.23
C GLU A 22 3.53 17.06 -4.17
N TRP A 23 2.20 16.97 -4.16
CA TRP A 23 1.44 16.19 -5.14
C TRP A 23 1.64 16.72 -6.57
N ALA A 24 1.61 18.05 -6.74
CA ALA A 24 1.89 18.65 -8.04
C ALA A 24 3.30 18.31 -8.55
N GLN A 25 4.29 18.28 -7.66
CA GLN A 25 5.66 17.89 -8.00
C GLN A 25 5.76 16.40 -8.34
N TRP A 26 5.07 15.53 -7.60
CA TRP A 26 5.05 14.09 -7.84
C TRP A 26 4.46 13.76 -9.21
N PHE A 27 3.31 14.34 -9.56
CA PHE A 27 2.70 14.16 -10.88
C PHE A 27 3.58 14.73 -12.00
N LYS A 28 4.19 15.90 -11.77
CA LYS A 28 5.11 16.51 -12.75
C LYS A 28 6.37 15.65 -12.95
N ALA A 29 6.95 15.10 -11.89
CA ALA A 29 8.13 14.25 -11.96
C ALA A 29 7.84 12.93 -12.70
N GLY A 30 6.67 12.31 -12.47
CA GLY A 30 6.24 11.14 -13.20
C GLY A 30 5.95 11.39 -14.69
N GLY A 31 5.52 12.62 -15.03
CA GLY A 31 5.37 13.10 -16.39
C GLY A 31 4.64 12.10 -17.30
N PHE A 32 5.30 11.69 -18.40
CA PHE A 32 4.72 10.76 -19.36
C PHE A 32 4.44 9.36 -18.79
N ILE A 33 5.13 8.96 -17.72
CA ILE A 33 4.90 7.66 -17.06
C ILE A 33 3.47 7.60 -16.53
N HIS A 34 3.05 8.63 -15.79
CA HIS A 34 1.69 8.70 -15.23
C HIS A 34 0.60 8.84 -16.31
N SER A 35 0.95 9.31 -17.51
CA SER A 35 0.02 9.38 -18.64
C SER A 35 -0.07 8.09 -19.47
N GLN A 36 0.92 7.19 -19.33
CA GLN A 36 1.03 5.98 -20.15
C GLN A 36 0.65 4.72 -19.38
N TRP A 37 0.91 4.66 -18.08
CA TRP A 37 0.73 3.47 -17.27
C TRP A 37 -0.15 3.72 -16.08
N THR A 38 -1.04 2.76 -15.82
CA THR A 38 -1.90 2.79 -14.63
C THR A 38 -1.05 2.69 -13.37
N ALA A 39 -1.23 3.62 -12.44
CA ALA A 39 -0.63 3.57 -11.12
C ALA A 39 -1.43 2.66 -10.18
N ILE A 40 -0.73 1.84 -9.42
CA ILE A 40 -1.25 1.08 -8.29
C ILE A 40 -0.58 1.65 -7.02
N PRO A 41 -1.16 2.69 -6.42
CA PRO A 41 -0.54 3.37 -5.29
C PRO A 41 -0.82 2.63 -3.98
N VAL A 42 0.18 2.54 -3.13
CA VAL A 42 0.09 2.06 -1.75
C VAL A 42 0.22 3.25 -0.81
N VAL A 43 -0.52 3.27 0.28
CA VAL A 43 -0.32 4.27 1.31
C VAL A 43 0.89 3.92 2.17
N GLY A 44 1.77 4.90 2.40
CA GLY A 44 2.85 4.82 3.38
C GLY A 44 2.55 5.68 4.61
N ASN A 45 3.53 5.84 5.49
CA ASN A 45 3.33 6.63 6.70
C ASN A 45 3.31 8.14 6.43
N HIS A 46 3.88 8.60 5.32
CA HIS A 46 3.85 10.01 4.89
C HIS A 46 2.50 10.43 4.28
N GLU A 47 1.67 9.50 3.84
CA GLU A 47 0.28 9.75 3.46
C GLU A 47 -0.64 9.93 4.67
N PHE A 48 -0.17 9.63 5.90
CA PHE A 48 -0.90 9.83 7.16
C PHE A 48 -0.33 11.01 7.94
N GLN A 49 -1.22 11.91 8.39
CA GLN A 49 -0.83 13.13 9.09
C GLN A 49 -1.01 13.04 10.60
N ARG A 50 -0.14 13.77 11.30
CA ARG A 50 -0.46 14.35 12.61
C ARG A 50 -1.06 15.73 12.35
N PHE A 51 -2.13 16.10 13.05
CA PHE A 51 -2.64 17.47 13.00
C PHE A 51 -1.65 18.39 13.69
N ASP A 52 -1.18 19.43 12.99
CA ASP A 52 -0.33 20.47 13.56
C ASP A 52 -1.04 21.12 14.74
N GLY A 53 -0.31 21.33 15.84
CA GLY A 53 -0.82 21.94 17.06
C GLY A 53 -1.38 20.98 18.11
N TYR A 54 -1.32 19.67 17.88
CA TYR A 54 -1.70 18.69 18.89
C TYR A 54 -0.46 17.92 19.38
N GLU A 55 0.05 18.27 20.56
CA GLU A 55 1.15 17.55 21.25
C GLU A 55 0.70 16.21 21.85
N GLY A 56 -0.42 15.66 21.42
CA GLY A 56 -1.02 14.45 21.94
C GLY A 56 -0.79 13.23 21.05
N THR A 57 -1.08 12.06 21.62
CA THR A 57 -1.01 10.73 21.02
C THR A 57 -2.16 10.41 20.07
N LEU A 58 -2.76 11.39 19.38
CA LEU A 58 -3.83 11.12 18.44
C LEU A 58 -3.32 10.27 17.27
N PRO A 59 -4.11 9.26 16.87
CA PRO A 59 -3.76 8.42 15.74
C PRO A 59 -3.61 9.28 14.48
N ARG A 60 -2.58 8.99 13.70
CA ARG A 60 -2.41 9.61 12.38
C ARG A 60 -3.65 9.31 11.53
N ARG A 61 -4.09 10.28 10.73
CA ARG A 61 -5.21 10.13 9.81
C ARG A 61 -4.71 10.23 8.37
N LEU A 62 -5.33 9.46 7.50
CA LEU A 62 -5.09 9.57 6.06
C LEU A 62 -5.33 11.01 5.60
N SER A 63 -4.38 11.56 4.83
CA SER A 63 -4.51 12.90 4.27
C SER A 63 -5.77 13.02 3.44
N ILE A 64 -6.46 14.15 3.58
CA ILE A 64 -7.62 14.49 2.73
C ILE A 64 -7.24 14.60 1.26
N GLN A 65 -5.96 14.81 0.95
CA GLN A 65 -5.45 14.90 -0.41
C GLN A 65 -5.35 13.54 -1.10
N TRP A 66 -5.33 12.41 -0.36
CA TRP A 66 -5.17 11.09 -0.97
C TRP A 66 -6.29 10.73 -1.95
N ARG A 67 -7.53 10.81 -1.49
CA ARG A 67 -8.70 10.42 -2.29
C ARG A 67 -8.91 11.25 -3.55
N PRO A 68 -8.69 12.58 -3.56
CA PRO A 68 -8.74 13.35 -4.79
C PRO A 68 -7.70 13.00 -5.85
N GLN A 69 -6.55 12.41 -5.44
CA GLN A 69 -5.49 12.05 -6.37
C GLN A 69 -5.77 10.74 -7.12
N PHE A 70 -6.50 9.81 -6.49
CA PHE A 70 -6.65 8.47 -7.03
C PHE A 70 -8.11 8.00 -6.95
N ASN A 71 -8.62 7.44 -8.05
CA ASN A 71 -9.92 6.77 -8.07
C ASN A 71 -9.72 5.27 -7.80
N LEU A 72 -9.64 4.90 -6.52
CA LEU A 72 -9.35 3.55 -6.08
C LEU A 72 -10.60 2.77 -5.69
N PRO A 73 -10.57 1.43 -5.74
CA PRO A 73 -11.70 0.60 -5.35
C PRO A 73 -12.10 0.81 -3.88
N ILE A 74 -13.42 0.86 -3.64
CA ILE A 74 -14.01 0.85 -2.30
C ILE A 74 -14.47 -0.57 -2.01
N GLU A 75 -13.79 -1.24 -1.10
CA GLU A 75 -14.13 -2.60 -0.66
C GLU A 75 -15.13 -2.53 0.48
N GLN A 76 -16.41 -2.81 0.19
CA GLN A 76 -17.52 -2.65 1.15
C GLN A 76 -17.42 -3.56 2.37
N SER A 77 -16.68 -4.66 2.29
CA SER A 77 -16.44 -5.57 3.42
C SER A 77 -15.43 -5.03 4.43
N LEU A 78 -14.71 -3.96 4.08
CA LEU A 78 -13.71 -3.36 4.95
C LEU A 78 -14.31 -2.21 5.80
N ASP A 79 -13.66 -1.94 6.92
CA ASP A 79 -13.88 -0.73 7.70
C ASP A 79 -13.68 0.52 6.81
N SER A 80 -14.57 1.50 6.90
CA SER A 80 -14.55 2.71 6.06
C SER A 80 -13.22 3.50 6.12
N ARG A 81 -12.46 3.34 7.19
CA ARG A 81 -11.12 3.94 7.36
C ARG A 81 -10.07 3.29 6.45
N LEU A 82 -10.35 2.08 5.95
CA LEU A 82 -9.49 1.34 5.01
C LEU A 82 -9.92 1.50 3.55
N HIS A 83 -11.06 2.12 3.28
CA HIS A 83 -11.50 2.37 1.92
C HIS A 83 -10.44 3.15 1.14
N GLU A 84 -10.21 2.76 -0.10
CA GLU A 84 -9.22 3.35 -1.02
C GLU A 84 -7.75 3.28 -0.55
N THR A 85 -7.48 2.51 0.52
CA THR A 85 -6.12 2.22 1.01
C THR A 85 -5.83 0.73 1.07
N VAL A 86 -6.89 -0.09 1.07
CA VAL A 86 -6.83 -1.56 0.97
C VAL A 86 -7.74 -1.99 -0.17
N TYR A 87 -7.19 -2.65 -1.17
CA TYR A 87 -7.95 -3.07 -2.35
C TYR A 87 -7.22 -4.17 -3.14
N THR A 88 -7.92 -4.74 -4.11
CA THR A 88 -7.34 -5.70 -5.04
C THR A 88 -7.38 -5.20 -6.48
N VAL A 89 -6.36 -5.56 -7.24
CA VAL A 89 -6.32 -5.39 -8.69
C VAL A 89 -6.14 -6.76 -9.33
N LYS A 90 -6.95 -7.07 -10.34
CA LYS A 90 -6.77 -8.25 -11.19
C LYS A 90 -6.28 -7.81 -12.55
N TYR A 91 -5.16 -8.34 -12.97
CA TYR A 91 -4.61 -8.10 -14.29
C TYR A 91 -4.20 -9.44 -14.93
N GLN A 92 -4.93 -9.88 -15.94
CA GLN A 92 -4.78 -11.22 -16.52
C GLN A 92 -4.78 -12.31 -15.42
N ASP A 93 -3.75 -13.12 -15.33
CA ASP A 93 -3.59 -14.18 -14.32
C ASP A 93 -2.90 -13.72 -13.03
N ILE A 94 -2.84 -12.40 -12.80
CA ILE A 94 -2.20 -11.80 -11.62
C ILE A 94 -3.27 -11.22 -10.71
N LEU A 95 -3.21 -11.59 -9.43
CA LEU A 95 -3.88 -10.89 -8.34
C LEU A 95 -2.86 -10.01 -7.62
N ILE A 96 -3.14 -8.73 -7.51
CA ILE A 96 -2.36 -7.79 -6.69
C ILE A 96 -3.22 -7.38 -5.51
N LEU A 97 -2.76 -7.68 -4.30
CA LEU A 97 -3.40 -7.30 -3.06
C LEU A 97 -2.64 -6.13 -2.43
N VAL A 98 -3.28 -4.98 -2.36
CA VAL A 98 -2.75 -3.76 -1.75
C VAL A 98 -3.22 -3.66 -0.31
N LEU A 99 -2.30 -3.51 0.64
CA LEU A 99 -2.57 -3.45 2.08
C LEU A 99 -2.08 -2.13 2.70
N ASN A 100 -2.76 -1.71 3.73
CA ASN A 100 -2.40 -0.55 4.53
C ASN A 100 -1.61 -0.99 5.77
N SER A 101 -0.31 -0.82 5.76
CA SER A 101 0.56 -1.16 6.89
C SER A 101 0.74 -0.04 7.91
N THR A 102 0.05 1.10 7.74
CA THR A 102 0.14 2.25 8.65
C THR A 102 -0.91 2.22 9.77
N GLY A 103 -2.06 1.54 9.55
CA GLY A 103 -3.10 1.47 10.57
C GLY A 103 -4.16 0.39 10.33
N HIS A 104 -4.94 0.10 11.38
CA HIS A 104 -6.04 -0.86 11.35
C HIS A 104 -5.65 -2.25 10.83
N LEU A 105 -4.48 -2.74 11.24
CA LEU A 105 -3.85 -3.95 10.70
C LEU A 105 -4.72 -5.19 10.90
N GLU A 106 -5.31 -5.32 12.09
CA GLU A 106 -6.16 -6.44 12.49
C GLU A 106 -7.42 -6.56 11.63
N LYS A 107 -7.97 -5.41 11.18
CA LYS A 107 -9.18 -5.35 10.36
C LYS A 107 -8.98 -5.80 8.91
N GLN A 108 -7.75 -6.04 8.50
CA GLN A 108 -7.40 -6.50 7.16
C GLN A 108 -7.24 -8.02 7.07
N THR A 109 -7.09 -8.70 8.20
CA THR A 109 -6.76 -10.14 8.26
C THR A 109 -7.82 -11.01 7.58
N GLU A 110 -9.10 -10.72 7.83
CA GLU A 110 -10.21 -11.43 7.22
C GLU A 110 -10.27 -11.18 5.71
N TYR A 111 -10.10 -9.93 5.29
CA TYR A 111 -10.03 -9.54 3.89
C TYR A 111 -8.88 -10.23 3.14
N ILE A 112 -7.67 -10.25 3.72
CA ILE A 112 -6.51 -10.96 3.17
C ILE A 112 -6.87 -12.44 2.95
N THR A 113 -7.45 -13.07 3.97
CA THR A 113 -7.87 -14.46 3.92
C THR A 113 -8.88 -14.71 2.80
N GLU A 114 -9.93 -13.89 2.74
CA GLU A 114 -10.98 -13.99 1.72
C GLU A 114 -10.39 -13.87 0.30
N LYS A 115 -9.64 -12.80 0.03
CA LYS A 115 -9.13 -12.52 -1.31
C LYS A 115 -8.12 -13.55 -1.79
N LEU A 116 -7.25 -14.01 -0.90
CA LEU A 116 -6.23 -15.00 -1.27
C LEU A 116 -6.80 -16.42 -1.41
N SER A 117 -7.72 -16.84 -0.52
CA SER A 117 -8.32 -18.18 -0.56
C SER A 117 -9.24 -18.38 -1.77
N ASN A 118 -9.96 -17.33 -2.18
CA ASN A 118 -10.88 -17.36 -3.31
C ASN A 118 -10.23 -17.07 -4.67
N SER A 119 -8.91 -16.86 -4.69
CA SER A 119 -8.20 -16.49 -5.92
C SER A 119 -7.71 -17.72 -6.68
N SER A 120 -8.11 -17.80 -7.95
CA SER A 120 -7.55 -18.74 -8.94
C SER A 120 -6.41 -18.13 -9.76
N ALA A 121 -5.94 -16.94 -9.43
CA ALA A 121 -4.84 -16.30 -10.15
C ALA A 121 -3.57 -17.14 -10.09
N LYS A 122 -2.87 -17.20 -11.21
CA LYS A 122 -1.58 -17.93 -11.34
C LYS A 122 -0.50 -17.28 -10.49
N TRP A 123 -0.52 -15.95 -10.41
CA TRP A 123 0.44 -15.16 -9.65
C TRP A 123 -0.29 -14.31 -8.62
N LYS A 124 0.18 -14.33 -7.39
CA LYS A 124 -0.33 -13.54 -6.27
C LYS A 124 0.75 -12.62 -5.76
N ILE A 125 0.54 -11.33 -5.89
CA ILE A 125 1.45 -10.28 -5.42
C ILE A 125 0.78 -9.55 -4.27
N VAL A 126 1.49 -9.35 -3.19
CA VAL A 126 1.06 -8.46 -2.09
C VAL A 126 1.95 -7.23 -2.10
N THR A 127 1.38 -6.08 -1.86
CA THR A 127 2.15 -4.84 -1.68
C THR A 127 1.62 -4.06 -0.48
N ASN A 128 2.54 -3.63 0.36
CA ASN A 128 2.30 -2.77 1.51
C ASN A 128 3.57 -1.97 1.80
N HIS A 129 3.44 -0.84 2.50
CA HIS A 129 4.57 0.08 2.65
C HIS A 129 5.68 -0.45 3.58
N HIS A 130 5.35 -0.78 4.83
CA HIS A 130 6.37 -1.24 5.80
C HIS A 130 6.86 -2.65 5.47
N SER A 131 8.17 -2.84 5.52
CA SER A 131 8.81 -4.12 5.19
C SER A 131 8.42 -5.22 6.18
N VAL A 132 7.99 -6.37 5.67
CA VAL A 132 7.71 -7.56 6.50
C VAL A 132 8.98 -8.03 7.21
N PHE A 133 10.11 -7.95 6.51
CA PHE A 133 11.45 -8.15 7.05
C PHE A 133 12.30 -6.93 6.72
N SER A 134 12.56 -6.10 7.72
CA SER A 134 13.36 -4.90 7.52
C SER A 134 14.86 -5.20 7.61
N PRO A 135 15.66 -4.73 6.65
CA PRO A 135 17.13 -4.72 6.78
C PRO A 135 17.61 -3.54 7.62
N ALA A 136 16.74 -2.58 7.96
CA ALA A 136 17.09 -1.39 8.73
C ALA A 136 16.85 -1.62 10.22
N GLU A 137 17.84 -1.26 11.04
CA GLU A 137 17.76 -1.37 12.49
C GLU A 137 16.59 -0.55 13.06
N GLY A 138 15.84 -1.14 13.99
CA GLY A 138 14.71 -0.49 14.67
C GLY A 138 13.44 -0.34 13.83
N ARG A 139 13.40 -0.86 12.59
CA ARG A 139 12.23 -0.78 11.71
C ARG A 139 11.48 -2.10 11.59
N ASP A 140 11.40 -2.83 12.68
CA ASP A 140 10.75 -4.13 12.70
C ASP A 140 9.22 -4.04 12.58
N PHE A 141 8.63 -4.85 11.70
CA PHE A 141 7.18 -4.94 11.53
C PHE A 141 6.66 -6.32 11.99
N GLU A 142 6.75 -6.54 13.29
CA GLU A 142 6.41 -7.80 13.95
C GLU A 142 4.99 -8.28 13.64
N TYR A 143 4.01 -7.37 13.59
CA TYR A 143 2.63 -7.73 13.28
C TYR A 143 2.51 -8.42 11.92
N ALA A 144 3.10 -7.85 10.88
CA ALA A 144 3.07 -8.46 9.55
C ALA A 144 3.73 -9.84 9.53
N ARG A 145 4.84 -10.01 10.25
CA ARG A 145 5.50 -11.33 10.35
C ARG A 145 4.66 -12.35 11.11
N LYS A 146 4.02 -11.94 12.18
CA LYS A 146 3.26 -12.88 13.03
C LYS A 146 1.87 -13.20 12.47
N VAL A 147 1.23 -12.25 11.78
CA VAL A 147 -0.18 -12.38 11.36
C VAL A 147 -0.30 -12.49 9.84
N TRP A 148 0.29 -11.60 9.07
CA TRP A 148 0.10 -11.58 7.62
C TRP A 148 0.95 -12.61 6.88
N LYS A 149 2.25 -12.73 7.25
CA LYS A 149 3.17 -13.68 6.60
C LYS A 149 2.64 -15.11 6.60
N PRO A 150 2.11 -15.68 7.70
CA PRO A 150 1.54 -17.02 7.68
C PRO A 150 0.38 -17.18 6.69
N LEU A 151 -0.41 -16.13 6.48
CA LEU A 151 -1.48 -16.15 5.47
C LEU A 151 -0.89 -16.12 4.06
N PHE A 152 0.13 -15.30 3.83
CA PHE A 152 0.79 -15.25 2.53
C PHE A 152 1.39 -16.60 2.15
N GLU A 153 2.06 -17.27 3.09
CA GLU A 153 2.62 -18.62 2.89
C GLU A 153 1.50 -19.66 2.64
N LYS A 154 0.46 -19.65 3.48
CA LYS A 154 -0.66 -20.59 3.38
C LYS A 154 -1.35 -20.52 2.02
N TYR A 155 -1.53 -19.35 1.46
CA TYR A 155 -2.28 -19.13 0.23
C TYR A 155 -1.39 -18.94 -1.02
N GLY A 156 -0.08 -19.19 -0.87
CA GLY A 156 0.87 -19.20 -2.00
C GLY A 156 1.04 -17.81 -2.64
N VAL A 157 1.36 -16.80 -1.84
CA VAL A 157 1.79 -15.50 -2.36
C VAL A 157 3.18 -15.65 -2.95
N ASP A 158 3.35 -15.22 -4.20
CA ASP A 158 4.61 -15.39 -4.95
C ASP A 158 5.60 -14.25 -4.68
N LEU A 159 5.08 -13.04 -4.42
CA LEU A 159 5.91 -11.84 -4.27
C LEU A 159 5.27 -10.87 -3.27
N VAL A 160 6.10 -10.32 -2.39
CA VAL A 160 5.73 -9.20 -1.51
C VAL A 160 6.62 -8.01 -1.84
N LEU A 161 6.01 -6.86 -2.17
CA LEU A 161 6.71 -5.61 -2.47
C LEU A 161 6.52 -4.61 -1.35
N ASN A 162 7.62 -4.07 -0.86
CA ASN A 162 7.64 -3.11 0.25
C ASN A 162 8.47 -1.86 -0.09
N GLY A 163 8.28 -0.80 0.69
CA GLY A 163 9.06 0.43 0.70
C GLY A 163 9.67 0.70 2.08
N HIS A 164 9.55 1.93 2.55
CA HIS A 164 9.87 2.42 3.90
C HIS A 164 11.36 2.47 4.26
N ASP A 165 12.13 1.45 3.98
CA ASP A 165 13.50 1.31 4.51
C ASP A 165 14.57 2.08 3.70
N HIS A 166 14.20 2.68 2.57
CA HIS A 166 15.10 3.39 1.65
C HIS A 166 16.33 2.55 1.23
N THR A 167 16.17 1.22 1.24
CA THR A 167 17.23 0.26 0.98
C THR A 167 16.69 -0.85 0.08
N TYR A 168 17.48 -1.27 -0.90
CA TYR A 168 17.16 -2.46 -1.68
C TYR A 168 17.60 -3.70 -0.92
N ALA A 169 16.67 -4.59 -0.63
CA ALA A 169 16.90 -5.92 -0.08
C ALA A 169 15.92 -6.93 -0.67
N ARG A 170 16.33 -8.21 -0.72
CA ARG A 170 15.46 -9.32 -1.15
C ARG A 170 15.90 -10.61 -0.47
#